data_9c8b3efc9ff9c5060df085d9e58bac9b
#
_entry.id   9c8b3efc9ff9c5060df085d9e58bac9b
#
_cell.length_a   1.000
_cell.length_b   1.000
_cell.length_c   1.000
_cell.angle_alpha   90.00
_cell.angle_beta   90.00
_cell.angle_gamma   90.00
#
_symmetry.space_group_name_H-M   'P 1'
#
loop_
_entity.id
_entity.type
_entity.pdbx_description
1 polymer ?
#
loop_
_entity_poly.entity_id
_entity_poly.type
_entity_poly.pdbx_seq_one_letter_code
_entity_poly.pdbx_strand_id
1 'polypeptide(L)'
;MNGLKLHGISRSFGDHKVLQDVDFGVRRGEIVGFIGGNGAGKTTTMRLILGMLNPTGGYITWDGEPISTENRRSIGYMPEERGLYPQMSVKDQIVHFALLEGKTRGQAKEKADELIATLGLSGREKTLIQDLSLGNQQRVQLAVSLVGNPELLVLDEPFSGLDPLAVDTMAGLIQQQAAQGVGILFSSHQLELVERLCDRVCVLDRGRVMADGAVSELQDTDQTRWELKFDRPAGEFVAELSLVASFHIEFKMSNQSSVFITVDGRDATIPQDVLEIAARFGGMRSIEPVQRSLGALLSQDYISSGRGITPAREAELESAGQTR
;
A
#
# COMPACT_ATOMS: atom_id res chain seq x y z
N MET A 1 19.66 -8.63 -2.38
CA MET A 1 18.39 -7.98 -2.74
C MET A 1 18.77 -6.65 -3.40
N ASN A 2 18.34 -6.40 -4.63
CA ASN A 2 18.60 -5.11 -5.30
C ASN A 2 17.56 -4.10 -4.84
N GLY A 3 17.98 -3.07 -4.10
CA GLY A 3 17.12 -2.03 -3.54
C GLY A 3 17.35 -1.76 -2.06
N LEU A 4 16.38 -1.14 -1.43
CA LEU A 4 16.40 -0.77 -0.01
C LEU A 4 16.02 -1.95 0.89
N LYS A 5 16.73 -2.12 2.02
CA LYS A 5 16.32 -3.05 3.08
C LYS A 5 16.60 -2.46 4.47
N LEU A 6 15.62 -2.57 5.35
CA LEU A 6 15.70 -2.25 6.76
C LEU A 6 15.98 -3.53 7.55
N HIS A 7 16.83 -3.45 8.55
CA HIS A 7 17.25 -4.58 9.38
C HIS A 7 17.09 -4.21 10.85
N GLY A 8 16.07 -4.77 11.51
CA GLY A 8 15.78 -4.59 12.93
C GLY A 8 15.68 -3.14 13.38
N ILE A 9 15.11 -2.27 12.51
CA ILE A 9 15.06 -0.84 12.77
C ILE A 9 14.21 -0.53 13.98
N SER A 10 14.84 0.16 14.95
CA SER A 10 14.17 0.64 16.16
C SER A 10 14.37 2.14 16.33
N ARG A 11 13.36 2.83 16.85
CA ARG A 11 13.43 4.27 17.14
C ARG A 11 12.63 4.63 18.39
N SER A 12 13.28 5.32 19.31
CA SER A 12 12.65 5.89 20.51
C SER A 12 12.84 7.39 20.56
N PHE A 13 11.89 8.10 21.17
CA PHE A 13 11.96 9.51 21.53
C PHE A 13 11.77 9.61 23.06
N GLY A 14 12.86 9.80 23.79
CA GLY A 14 12.87 9.59 25.22
C GLY A 14 12.45 8.15 25.55
N ASP A 15 11.49 7.99 26.46
CA ASP A 15 10.97 6.66 26.84
C ASP A 15 9.91 6.10 25.87
N HIS A 16 9.45 6.90 24.90
CA HIS A 16 8.44 6.48 23.95
C HIS A 16 9.06 5.72 22.77
N LYS A 17 8.78 4.40 22.69
CA LYS A 17 9.22 3.54 21.59
C LYS A 17 8.23 3.67 20.42
N VAL A 18 8.70 4.25 19.30
CA VAL A 18 7.88 4.45 18.10
C VAL A 18 8.05 3.30 17.11
N LEU A 19 9.28 2.76 16.97
CA LEU A 19 9.57 1.59 16.12
C LEU A 19 10.34 0.56 16.93
N GLN A 20 10.01 -0.71 16.72
CA GLN A 20 10.57 -1.83 17.44
C GLN A 20 10.84 -2.98 16.46
N ASP A 21 12.10 -3.21 16.15
CA ASP A 21 12.58 -4.35 15.35
C ASP A 21 11.86 -4.47 14.00
N VAL A 22 11.89 -3.38 13.21
CA VAL A 22 11.20 -3.29 11.92
C VAL A 22 12.12 -3.80 10.82
N ASP A 23 11.70 -4.88 10.16
CA ASP A 23 12.33 -5.49 9.00
C ASP A 23 11.39 -5.43 7.80
N PHE A 24 11.80 -4.80 6.73
CA PHE A 24 11.18 -4.87 5.41
C PHE A 24 12.11 -4.28 4.34
N GLY A 25 11.71 -4.33 3.07
CA GLY A 25 12.49 -3.71 2.01
C GLY A 25 11.67 -3.37 0.79
N VAL A 26 12.27 -2.64 -0.15
CA VAL A 26 11.68 -2.25 -1.44
C VAL A 26 12.69 -2.57 -2.53
N ARG A 27 12.27 -3.34 -3.54
CA ARG A 27 13.09 -3.67 -4.71
C ARG A 27 12.92 -2.60 -5.79
N ARG A 28 13.87 -2.55 -6.73
CA ARG A 28 13.70 -1.73 -7.93
C ARG A 28 12.50 -2.23 -8.75
N GLY A 29 11.68 -1.30 -9.21
CA GLY A 29 10.47 -1.60 -9.98
C GLY A 29 9.32 -2.21 -9.18
N GLU A 30 9.44 -2.37 -7.87
CA GLU A 30 8.41 -2.89 -6.99
C GLU A 30 7.59 -1.74 -6.39
N ILE A 31 6.28 -1.90 -6.32
CA ILE A 31 5.38 -0.98 -5.60
C ILE A 31 5.01 -1.62 -4.27
N VAL A 32 5.47 -1.02 -3.16
CA VAL A 32 5.20 -1.47 -1.80
C VAL A 32 4.24 -0.50 -1.11
N GLY A 33 3.09 -1.00 -0.70
CA GLY A 33 2.13 -0.30 0.15
C GLY A 33 2.54 -0.41 1.62
N PHE A 34 2.74 0.74 2.29
CA PHE A 34 3.09 0.81 3.70
C PHE A 34 1.86 1.20 4.51
N ILE A 35 1.18 0.21 5.09
CA ILE A 35 -0.11 0.34 5.73
C ILE A 35 0.03 0.42 7.25
N GLY A 36 -0.85 1.16 7.87
CA GLY A 36 -0.94 1.23 9.34
C GLY A 36 -1.80 2.40 9.78
N GLY A 37 -2.33 2.32 10.99
CA GLY A 37 -3.10 3.39 11.60
C GLY A 37 -2.28 4.66 11.86
N ASN A 38 -2.95 5.74 12.26
CA ASN A 38 -2.27 6.96 12.69
C ASN A 38 -1.40 6.65 13.91
N GLY A 39 -0.15 7.13 13.91
CA GLY A 39 0.80 6.83 14.97
C GLY A 39 1.46 5.45 14.92
N ALA A 40 1.19 4.62 13.91
CA ALA A 40 1.83 3.31 13.76
C ALA A 40 3.35 3.39 13.53
N GLY A 41 3.88 4.55 13.08
CA GLY A 41 5.31 4.76 12.83
C GLY A 41 5.68 4.93 11.36
N LYS A 42 4.72 4.99 10.43
CA LYS A 42 4.96 5.08 8.98
C LYS A 42 5.87 6.26 8.60
N THR A 43 5.48 7.48 8.92
CA THR A 43 6.26 8.69 8.63
C THR A 43 7.63 8.67 9.33
N THR A 44 7.72 8.12 10.55
CA THR A 44 9.00 7.95 11.26
C THR A 44 9.92 7.01 10.47
N THR A 45 9.42 5.89 9.98
CA THR A 45 10.17 4.95 9.15
C THR A 45 10.66 5.60 7.86
N MET A 46 9.80 6.35 7.17
CA MET A 46 10.18 7.08 5.96
C MET A 46 11.29 8.11 6.24
N ARG A 47 11.20 8.85 7.35
CA ARG A 47 12.24 9.81 7.76
C ARG A 47 13.57 9.14 8.11
N LEU A 48 13.57 7.92 8.62
CA LEU A 48 14.80 7.13 8.85
C LEU A 48 15.41 6.68 7.52
N ILE A 49 14.62 6.23 6.55
CA ILE A 49 15.07 5.90 5.19
C ILE A 49 15.76 7.10 4.55
N LEU A 50 15.14 8.26 4.63
CA LEU A 50 15.65 9.52 4.08
C LEU A 50 16.88 10.08 4.84
N GLY A 51 17.21 9.53 6.02
CA GLY A 51 18.30 10.03 6.85
C GLY A 51 17.97 11.33 7.59
N MET A 52 16.71 11.74 7.65
CA MET A 52 16.25 12.87 8.45
C MET A 52 16.26 12.54 9.96
N LEU A 53 16.21 11.25 10.28
CA LEU A 53 16.34 10.70 11.63
C LEU A 53 17.38 9.57 11.62
N ASN A 54 18.03 9.36 12.77
CA ASN A 54 18.89 8.19 12.96
C ASN A 54 18.14 7.10 13.74
N PRO A 55 18.28 5.82 13.40
CA PRO A 55 17.72 4.74 14.21
C PRO A 55 18.40 4.69 15.60
N THR A 56 17.69 4.19 16.61
CA THR A 56 18.27 3.85 17.92
C THR A 56 18.80 2.41 17.98
N GLY A 57 18.42 1.59 17.01
CA GLY A 57 18.88 0.22 16.78
C GLY A 57 18.60 -0.21 15.35
N GLY A 58 19.33 -1.23 14.92
CA GLY A 58 19.25 -1.72 13.54
C GLY A 58 20.03 -0.85 12.54
N TYR A 59 19.92 -1.19 11.26
CA TYR A 59 20.61 -0.49 10.16
C TYR A 59 19.85 -0.65 8.84
N ILE A 60 20.19 0.21 7.87
CA ILE A 60 19.57 0.22 6.55
C ILE A 60 20.65 -0.10 5.50
N THR A 61 20.31 -0.94 4.53
CA THR A 61 21.16 -1.27 3.40
C THR A 61 20.55 -0.84 2.07
N TRP A 62 21.43 -0.52 1.11
CA TRP A 62 21.10 -0.29 -0.28
C TRP A 62 21.94 -1.26 -1.12
N ASP A 63 21.27 -2.10 -1.91
CA ASP A 63 21.92 -3.17 -2.70
C ASP A 63 22.82 -4.10 -1.86
N GLY A 64 22.50 -4.28 -0.57
CA GLY A 64 23.25 -5.11 0.37
C GLY A 64 24.33 -4.39 1.16
N GLU A 65 24.73 -3.18 0.77
CA GLU A 65 25.72 -2.37 1.48
C GLU A 65 25.05 -1.33 2.39
N PRO A 66 25.69 -0.89 3.48
CA PRO A 66 25.17 0.15 4.33
C PRO A 66 24.80 1.40 3.52
N ILE A 67 23.59 1.92 3.74
CA ILE A 67 23.10 3.08 2.97
C ILE A 67 23.98 4.30 3.18
N SER A 68 24.51 4.86 2.10
CA SER A 68 25.33 6.07 2.09
C SER A 68 24.50 7.34 1.91
N THR A 69 25.13 8.50 2.13
CA THR A 69 24.52 9.79 1.79
C THR A 69 24.24 9.91 0.29
N GLU A 70 25.08 9.30 -0.54
CA GLU A 70 24.92 9.32 -1.99
C GLU A 70 23.71 8.48 -2.43
N ASN A 71 23.50 7.29 -1.85
CA ASN A 71 22.29 6.51 -2.09
C ASN A 71 21.02 7.28 -1.70
N ARG A 72 21.07 8.06 -0.60
CA ARG A 72 19.91 8.88 -0.18
C ARG A 72 19.60 10.01 -1.15
N ARG A 73 20.56 10.50 -1.92
CA ARG A 73 20.31 11.48 -2.99
C ARG A 73 19.53 10.89 -4.16
N SER A 74 19.61 9.59 -4.36
CA SER A 74 18.78 8.88 -5.36
C SER A 74 17.38 8.50 -4.85
N ILE A 75 16.96 9.00 -3.68
CA ILE A 75 15.62 8.82 -3.13
C ILE A 75 14.80 10.08 -3.34
N GLY A 76 13.75 10.00 -4.14
CA GLY A 76 12.75 11.05 -4.25
C GLY A 76 11.75 10.97 -3.10
N TYR A 77 11.37 12.11 -2.53
CA TYR A 77 10.44 12.17 -1.41
C TYR A 77 9.27 13.10 -1.67
N MET A 78 8.08 12.60 -1.41
CA MET A 78 6.85 13.37 -1.41
C MET A 78 6.25 13.32 0.01
N PRO A 79 6.33 14.41 0.79
CA PRO A 79 5.75 14.47 2.12
C PRO A 79 4.22 14.58 2.08
N GLU A 80 3.53 14.16 3.14
CA GLU A 80 2.10 14.34 3.32
C GLU A 80 1.70 15.83 3.30
N GLU A 81 2.45 16.68 4.02
CA GLU A 81 2.29 18.13 3.96
C GLU A 81 2.96 18.69 2.69
N ARG A 82 2.20 19.51 1.96
CA ARG A 82 2.67 20.04 0.68
C ARG A 82 3.80 21.06 0.89
N GLY A 83 5.03 20.66 0.56
CA GLY A 83 6.20 21.52 0.58
C GLY A 83 6.33 22.43 -0.67
N LEU A 84 5.21 22.81 -1.31
CA LEU A 84 5.20 23.65 -2.50
C LEU A 84 5.12 25.13 -2.13
N TYR A 85 5.76 25.99 -2.91
CA TYR A 85 5.69 27.45 -2.74
C TYR A 85 4.46 28.01 -3.46
N PRO A 86 3.43 28.51 -2.76
CA PRO A 86 2.13 28.87 -3.35
C PRO A 86 2.21 29.91 -4.45
N GLN A 87 3.14 30.86 -4.36
CA GLN A 87 3.32 31.95 -5.31
C GLN A 87 4.29 31.66 -6.47
N MET A 88 4.86 30.47 -6.53
CA MET A 88 5.62 30.03 -7.69
C MET A 88 4.71 29.46 -8.76
N SER A 89 5.09 29.61 -10.05
CA SER A 89 4.44 28.89 -11.13
C SER A 89 4.84 27.40 -11.10
N VAL A 90 4.04 26.53 -11.74
CA VAL A 90 4.33 25.09 -11.89
C VAL A 90 5.74 24.88 -12.41
N LYS A 91 6.11 25.58 -13.51
CA LYS A 91 7.43 25.42 -14.12
C LYS A 91 8.55 25.93 -13.22
N ASP A 92 8.36 27.11 -12.60
CA ASP A 92 9.39 27.68 -11.72
C ASP A 92 9.62 26.82 -10.49
N GLN A 93 8.55 26.21 -9.94
CA GLN A 93 8.64 25.26 -8.83
C GLN A 93 9.53 24.07 -9.19
N ILE A 94 9.26 23.40 -10.31
CA ILE A 94 10.02 22.22 -10.74
C ILE A 94 11.47 22.60 -11.07
N VAL A 95 11.67 23.70 -11.78
CA VAL A 95 13.02 24.23 -12.10
C VAL A 95 13.79 24.54 -10.81
N HIS A 96 13.15 25.15 -9.81
CA HIS A 96 13.79 25.47 -8.54
C HIS A 96 14.35 24.21 -7.86
N PHE A 97 13.54 23.17 -7.72
CA PHE A 97 13.98 21.91 -7.11
C PHE A 97 15.05 21.21 -7.96
N ALA A 98 14.93 21.24 -9.29
CA ALA A 98 15.96 20.69 -10.17
C ALA A 98 17.32 21.39 -10.03
N LEU A 99 17.33 22.72 -9.76
CA LEU A 99 18.55 23.46 -9.44
C LEU A 99 19.13 23.07 -8.08
N LEU A 100 18.27 22.81 -7.07
CA LEU A 100 18.71 22.30 -5.75
C LEU A 100 19.36 20.92 -5.84
N GLU A 101 18.90 20.09 -6.79
CA GLU A 101 19.53 18.79 -7.13
C GLU A 101 20.82 18.93 -7.96
N GLY A 102 21.34 20.16 -8.13
CA GLY A 102 22.62 20.42 -8.78
C GLY A 102 22.56 20.45 -10.31
N LYS A 103 21.37 20.43 -10.93
CA LYS A 103 21.26 20.58 -12.39
C LYS A 103 21.60 22.00 -12.84
N THR A 104 22.19 22.15 -14.01
CA THR A 104 22.34 23.44 -14.66
C THR A 104 20.97 24.04 -15.02
N ARG A 105 20.90 25.37 -15.24
CA ARG A 105 19.65 26.03 -15.64
C ARG A 105 19.04 25.47 -16.92
N GLY A 106 19.85 25.03 -17.89
CA GLY A 106 19.38 24.37 -19.10
C GLY A 106 18.73 23.02 -18.78
N GLN A 107 19.45 22.14 -18.10
CA GLN A 107 18.97 20.82 -17.68
C GLN A 107 17.72 20.90 -16.79
N ALA A 108 17.67 21.89 -15.87
CA ALA A 108 16.52 22.09 -15.01
C ALA A 108 15.26 22.47 -15.78
N LYS A 109 15.39 23.31 -16.83
CA LYS A 109 14.25 23.66 -17.70
C LYS A 109 13.79 22.49 -18.55
N GLU A 110 14.72 21.75 -19.16
CA GLU A 110 14.42 20.55 -19.95
C GLU A 110 13.71 19.51 -19.09
N LYS A 111 14.23 19.24 -17.86
CA LYS A 111 13.60 18.32 -16.92
C LYS A 111 12.21 18.77 -16.47
N ALA A 112 12.03 20.08 -16.26
CA ALA A 112 10.72 20.62 -15.93
C ALA A 112 9.72 20.44 -17.09
N ASP A 113 10.13 20.69 -18.33
CA ASP A 113 9.27 20.51 -19.51
C ASP A 113 8.91 19.01 -19.71
N GLU A 114 9.87 18.10 -19.54
CA GLU A 114 9.65 16.66 -19.54
C GLU A 114 8.60 16.23 -18.48
N LEU A 115 8.80 16.64 -17.23
CA LEU A 115 7.92 16.25 -16.12
C LEU A 115 6.52 16.85 -16.25
N ILE A 116 6.41 18.11 -16.71
CA ILE A 116 5.13 18.78 -17.00
C ILE A 116 4.35 17.97 -18.03
N ALA A 117 5.00 17.53 -19.11
CA ALA A 117 4.36 16.73 -20.16
C ALA A 117 3.95 15.34 -19.61
N THR A 118 4.87 14.63 -18.94
CA THR A 118 4.65 13.29 -18.40
C THR A 118 3.51 13.23 -17.37
N LEU A 119 3.42 14.27 -16.52
CA LEU A 119 2.45 14.32 -15.43
C LEU A 119 1.13 15.01 -15.80
N GLY A 120 0.91 15.29 -17.09
CA GLY A 120 -0.34 15.88 -17.58
C GLY A 120 -0.59 17.31 -17.07
N LEU A 121 0.47 18.10 -16.90
CA LEU A 121 0.44 19.49 -16.46
C LEU A 121 0.62 20.49 -17.62
N SER A 122 0.64 20.01 -18.88
CA SER A 122 0.78 20.84 -20.07
C SER A 122 -0.33 21.90 -20.14
N GLY A 123 0.05 23.12 -20.52
CA GLY A 123 -0.84 24.28 -20.52
C GLY A 123 -1.00 24.97 -19.15
N ARG A 124 -0.34 24.47 -18.10
CA ARG A 124 -0.39 25.02 -16.73
C ARG A 124 0.98 25.53 -16.26
N GLU A 125 1.96 25.61 -17.14
CA GLU A 125 3.36 25.96 -16.84
C GLU A 125 3.50 27.26 -16.05
N LYS A 126 2.64 28.24 -16.38
CA LYS A 126 2.62 29.58 -15.76
C LYS A 126 1.58 29.74 -14.66
N THR A 127 0.76 28.73 -14.41
CA THR A 127 -0.25 28.76 -13.35
C THR A 127 0.44 28.72 -11.99
N LEU A 128 0.03 29.59 -11.06
CA LEU A 128 0.55 29.58 -9.70
C LEU A 128 0.08 28.31 -8.96
N ILE A 129 0.92 27.79 -8.09
CA ILE A 129 0.61 26.59 -7.31
C ILE A 129 -0.69 26.75 -6.52
N GLN A 130 -0.92 27.92 -5.91
CA GLN A 130 -2.14 28.21 -5.15
C GLN A 130 -3.43 28.16 -5.98
N ASP A 131 -3.33 28.38 -7.30
CA ASP A 131 -4.48 28.43 -8.21
C ASP A 131 -4.79 27.05 -8.84
N LEU A 132 -4.01 26.03 -8.50
CA LEU A 132 -4.21 24.67 -8.96
C LEU A 132 -5.24 23.93 -8.11
N SER A 133 -6.01 23.01 -8.73
CA SER A 133 -6.74 21.99 -7.99
C SER A 133 -5.81 21.12 -7.16
N LEU A 134 -6.35 20.50 -6.11
CA LEU A 134 -5.60 19.60 -5.23
C LEU A 134 -4.84 18.51 -6.02
N GLY A 135 -5.51 17.83 -6.95
CA GLY A 135 -4.91 16.80 -7.79
C GLY A 135 -3.74 17.31 -8.66
N ASN A 136 -3.83 18.55 -9.17
CA ASN A 136 -2.72 19.13 -9.91
C ASN A 136 -1.56 19.53 -8.98
N GLN A 137 -1.83 20.01 -7.77
CA GLN A 137 -0.80 20.27 -6.76
C GLN A 137 -0.06 18.96 -6.39
N GLN A 138 -0.77 17.84 -6.22
CA GLN A 138 -0.18 16.54 -5.98
C GLN A 138 0.71 16.08 -7.15
N ARG A 139 0.28 16.30 -8.39
CA ARG A 139 1.13 16.02 -9.57
C ARG A 139 2.39 16.88 -9.61
N VAL A 140 2.32 18.14 -9.23
CA VAL A 140 3.51 19.00 -9.10
C VAL A 140 4.42 18.50 -7.99
N GLN A 141 3.87 18.04 -6.87
CA GLN A 141 4.64 17.46 -5.77
C GLN A 141 5.34 16.16 -6.20
N LEU A 142 4.65 15.30 -6.97
CA LEU A 142 5.26 14.13 -7.60
C LEU A 142 6.36 14.56 -8.61
N ALA A 143 6.13 15.61 -9.42
CA ALA A 143 7.15 16.13 -10.31
C ALA A 143 8.42 16.54 -9.55
N VAL A 144 8.26 17.23 -8.44
CA VAL A 144 9.38 17.65 -7.58
C VAL A 144 10.15 16.44 -7.05
N SER A 145 9.49 15.36 -6.63
CA SER A 145 10.16 14.15 -6.16
C SER A 145 10.90 13.39 -7.27
N LEU A 146 10.59 13.67 -8.54
CA LEU A 146 11.19 13.03 -9.72
C LEU A 146 12.34 13.83 -10.35
N VAL A 147 12.61 15.06 -9.92
CA VAL A 147 13.63 15.93 -10.58
C VAL A 147 15.04 15.35 -10.53
N GLY A 148 15.36 14.56 -9.48
CA GLY A 148 16.65 13.90 -9.27
C GLY A 148 16.85 12.62 -10.11
N ASN A 149 15.86 12.16 -10.88
CA ASN A 149 15.83 10.83 -11.47
C ASN A 149 16.05 9.73 -10.41
N PRO A 150 15.16 9.62 -9.41
CA PRO A 150 15.37 8.73 -8.28
C PRO A 150 15.32 7.25 -8.68
N GLU A 151 16.02 6.42 -7.90
CA GLU A 151 15.92 4.96 -7.96
C GLU A 151 14.86 4.41 -7.00
N LEU A 152 14.46 5.21 -6.00
CA LEU A 152 13.38 4.93 -5.05
C LEU A 152 12.54 6.19 -4.86
N LEU A 153 11.23 6.04 -4.87
CA LEU A 153 10.27 7.05 -4.44
C LEU A 153 9.68 6.67 -3.09
N VAL A 154 9.72 7.58 -2.14
CA VAL A 154 9.05 7.49 -0.85
C VAL A 154 7.94 8.53 -0.84
N LEU A 155 6.68 8.07 -0.82
CA LEU A 155 5.48 8.90 -0.96
C LEU A 155 4.62 8.77 0.30
N ASP A 156 4.49 9.85 1.07
CA ASP A 156 3.70 9.86 2.30
C ASP A 156 2.28 10.35 1.99
N GLU A 157 1.29 9.44 2.05
CA GLU A 157 -0.13 9.66 1.75
C GLU A 157 -0.39 10.39 0.40
N PRO A 158 0.18 9.90 -0.75
CA PRO A 158 0.13 10.62 -2.02
C PRO A 158 -1.27 10.79 -2.60
N PHE A 159 -2.25 10.04 -2.12
CA PHE A 159 -3.64 10.04 -2.61
C PHE A 159 -4.61 10.80 -1.69
N SER A 160 -4.10 11.36 -0.59
CA SER A 160 -4.94 12.03 0.40
C SER A 160 -5.70 13.22 -0.18
N GLY A 161 -7.02 13.24 0.01
CA GLY A 161 -7.91 14.32 -0.43
C GLY A 161 -8.15 14.42 -1.94
N LEU A 162 -7.74 13.41 -2.72
CA LEU A 162 -8.03 13.34 -4.15
C LEU A 162 -9.42 12.76 -4.42
N ASP A 163 -10.06 13.27 -5.49
CA ASP A 163 -11.23 12.62 -6.07
C ASP A 163 -10.86 11.32 -6.82
N PRO A 164 -11.81 10.42 -7.11
CA PRO A 164 -11.53 9.13 -7.75
C PRO A 164 -10.75 9.24 -9.07
N LEU A 165 -11.05 10.24 -9.90
CA LEU A 165 -10.38 10.45 -11.19
C LEU A 165 -8.92 10.88 -11.01
N ALA A 166 -8.67 11.75 -10.02
CA ALA A 166 -7.31 12.18 -9.67
C ALA A 166 -6.51 11.03 -9.07
N VAL A 167 -7.13 10.16 -8.25
CA VAL A 167 -6.53 8.92 -7.73
C VAL A 167 -6.08 8.02 -8.87
N ASP A 168 -6.96 7.72 -9.83
CA ASP A 168 -6.64 6.85 -10.97
C ASP A 168 -5.50 7.42 -11.82
N THR A 169 -5.50 8.71 -12.04
CA THR A 169 -4.42 9.38 -12.78
C THR A 169 -3.09 9.29 -12.03
N MET A 170 -3.08 9.58 -10.74
CA MET A 170 -1.87 9.50 -9.90
C MET A 170 -1.35 8.06 -9.81
N ALA A 171 -2.25 7.07 -9.66
CA ALA A 171 -1.90 5.65 -9.65
C ALA A 171 -1.20 5.23 -10.97
N GLY A 172 -1.76 5.63 -12.12
CA GLY A 172 -1.13 5.38 -13.42
C GLY A 172 0.25 6.00 -13.56
N LEU A 173 0.47 7.22 -13.03
CA LEU A 173 1.79 7.87 -13.03
C LEU A 173 2.80 7.12 -12.15
N ILE A 174 2.38 6.65 -10.97
CA ILE A 174 3.23 5.86 -10.07
C ILE A 174 3.59 4.51 -10.72
N GLN A 175 2.62 3.81 -11.31
CA GLN A 175 2.86 2.56 -12.05
C GLN A 175 3.84 2.75 -13.22
N GLN A 176 3.73 3.87 -13.94
CA GLN A 176 4.66 4.20 -15.02
C GLN A 176 6.10 4.34 -14.50
N GLN A 177 6.32 4.95 -13.32
CA GLN A 177 7.64 5.06 -12.72
C GLN A 177 8.18 3.69 -12.29
N ALA A 178 7.35 2.85 -11.68
CA ALA A 178 7.73 1.48 -11.32
C ALA A 178 8.12 0.64 -12.55
N ALA A 179 7.35 0.74 -13.64
CA ALA A 179 7.67 0.07 -14.91
C ALA A 179 9.01 0.52 -15.53
N GLN A 180 9.49 1.73 -15.17
CA GLN A 180 10.81 2.24 -15.56
C GLN A 180 11.93 1.78 -14.60
N GLY A 181 11.61 0.96 -13.60
CA GLY A 181 12.58 0.38 -12.65
C GLY A 181 12.73 1.17 -11.34
N VAL A 182 11.95 2.23 -11.12
CA VAL A 182 11.95 2.96 -9.85
C VAL A 182 11.24 2.15 -8.78
N GLY A 183 11.89 1.88 -7.63
CA GLY A 183 11.21 1.30 -6.47
C GLY A 183 10.24 2.33 -5.85
N ILE A 184 9.07 1.89 -5.42
CA ILE A 184 8.05 2.77 -4.84
C ILE A 184 7.67 2.29 -3.44
N LEU A 185 7.79 3.16 -2.46
CA LEU A 185 7.23 2.97 -1.12
C LEU A 185 6.21 4.06 -0.88
N PHE A 186 4.94 3.73 -0.73
CA PHE A 186 3.95 4.74 -0.37
C PHE A 186 3.12 4.34 0.84
N SER A 187 2.82 5.31 1.70
CA SER A 187 1.87 5.12 2.79
C SER A 187 0.45 5.35 2.31
N SER A 188 -0.48 4.55 2.83
CA SER A 188 -1.91 4.77 2.63
C SER A 188 -2.73 4.14 3.76
N HIS A 189 -3.91 4.71 4.00
CA HIS A 189 -4.96 4.13 4.82
C HIS A 189 -6.13 3.59 3.95
N GLN A 190 -6.06 3.74 2.62
CA GLN A 190 -7.06 3.28 1.65
C GLN A 190 -6.67 1.88 1.14
N LEU A 191 -7.18 0.85 1.80
CA LEU A 191 -6.78 -0.54 1.53
C LEU A 191 -7.15 -1.02 0.13
N GLU A 192 -8.32 -0.62 -0.40
CA GLU A 192 -8.75 -0.96 -1.77
C GLU A 192 -7.78 -0.43 -2.84
N LEU A 193 -7.22 0.76 -2.60
CA LEU A 193 -6.22 1.34 -3.50
C LEU A 193 -4.89 0.57 -3.43
N VAL A 194 -4.49 0.17 -2.22
CA VAL A 194 -3.28 -0.61 -2.00
C VAL A 194 -3.40 -1.99 -2.68
N GLU A 195 -4.53 -2.67 -2.53
CA GLU A 195 -4.82 -3.96 -3.20
C GLU A 195 -4.68 -3.85 -4.72
N ARG A 196 -5.13 -2.73 -5.29
CA ARG A 196 -5.12 -2.50 -6.74
C ARG A 196 -3.77 -2.09 -7.29
N LEU A 197 -2.96 -1.40 -6.51
CA LEU A 197 -1.75 -0.72 -6.98
C LEU A 197 -0.47 -1.44 -6.61
N CYS A 198 -0.43 -2.14 -5.47
CA CYS A 198 0.80 -2.68 -4.92
C CYS A 198 1.09 -4.12 -5.35
N ASP A 199 2.36 -4.40 -5.57
CA ASP A 199 2.87 -5.77 -5.71
C ASP A 199 2.95 -6.43 -4.34
N ARG A 200 3.33 -5.63 -3.32
CA ARG A 200 3.58 -6.09 -1.96
C ARG A 200 3.12 -5.07 -0.93
N VAL A 201 2.81 -5.54 0.26
CA VAL A 201 2.31 -4.74 1.37
C VAL A 201 3.11 -5.04 2.62
N CYS A 202 3.52 -3.97 3.32
CA CYS A 202 4.06 -4.04 4.67
C CYS A 202 3.07 -3.36 5.63
N VAL A 203 2.56 -4.12 6.58
CA VAL A 203 1.59 -3.66 7.59
C VAL A 203 2.31 -3.33 8.88
N LEU A 204 2.21 -2.09 9.31
CA LEU A 204 2.80 -1.60 10.55
C LEU A 204 1.72 -1.34 11.60
N ASP A 205 1.83 -1.92 12.78
CA ASP A 205 1.01 -1.59 13.93
C ASP A 205 1.87 -1.38 15.17
N ARG A 206 1.63 -0.28 15.90
CA ARG A 206 2.36 0.08 17.14
C ARG A 206 3.87 -0.06 17.03
N GLY A 207 4.41 0.33 15.87
CA GLY A 207 5.85 0.29 15.60
C GLY A 207 6.43 -1.08 15.28
N ARG A 208 5.63 -2.09 15.00
CA ARG A 208 6.05 -3.44 14.59
C ARG A 208 5.48 -3.82 13.24
N VAL A 209 6.23 -4.58 12.46
CA VAL A 209 5.71 -5.21 11.25
C VAL A 209 4.83 -6.39 11.65
N MET A 210 3.55 -6.31 11.28
CA MET A 210 2.56 -7.36 11.53
C MET A 210 2.45 -8.33 10.35
N ALA A 211 2.66 -7.81 9.14
CA ALA A 211 2.67 -8.60 7.91
C ALA A 211 3.56 -7.91 6.87
N ASP A 212 4.26 -8.70 6.06
CA ASP A 212 5.07 -8.25 4.94
C ASP A 212 5.07 -9.34 3.86
N GLY A 213 4.40 -9.10 2.72
CA GLY A 213 4.27 -10.10 1.67
C GLY A 213 3.58 -9.58 0.42
N ALA A 214 3.57 -10.36 -0.66
CA ALA A 214 2.80 -10.03 -1.85
C ALA A 214 1.31 -9.90 -1.50
N VAL A 215 0.62 -8.97 -2.16
CA VAL A 215 -0.83 -8.77 -1.92
C VAL A 215 -1.58 -10.08 -2.12
N SER A 216 -1.26 -10.81 -3.19
CA SER A 216 -1.85 -12.14 -3.49
C SER A 216 -1.55 -13.19 -2.41
N GLU A 217 -0.32 -13.21 -1.86
CA GLU A 217 0.06 -14.15 -0.80
C GLU A 217 -0.66 -13.87 0.52
N LEU A 218 -0.84 -12.57 0.85
CA LEU A 218 -1.54 -12.16 2.07
C LEU A 218 -3.06 -12.42 1.97
N GLN A 219 -3.61 -12.37 0.76
CA GLN A 219 -5.02 -12.70 0.50
C GLN A 219 -5.27 -14.19 0.36
N ASP A 220 -4.20 -14.97 0.09
CA ASP A 220 -4.26 -16.42 -0.03
C ASP A 220 -4.36 -17.06 1.37
N THR A 221 -5.53 -17.57 1.68
CA THR A 221 -5.80 -18.30 2.93
C THR A 221 -6.12 -19.76 2.59
N ASP A 222 -5.92 -20.66 3.53
CA ASP A 222 -6.38 -22.07 3.40
C ASP A 222 -7.91 -22.20 3.41
N GLN A 223 -8.62 -21.12 3.11
CA GLN A 223 -10.07 -21.05 3.10
C GLN A 223 -10.55 -20.34 1.83
N THR A 224 -11.59 -20.87 1.21
CA THR A 224 -12.30 -20.25 0.10
C THR A 224 -13.52 -19.50 0.63
N ARG A 225 -13.68 -18.24 0.18
CA ARG A 225 -14.84 -17.43 0.55
C ARG A 225 -15.75 -17.27 -0.66
N TRP A 226 -17.04 -17.46 -0.44
CA TRP A 226 -18.08 -17.30 -1.43
C TRP A 226 -19.02 -16.15 -1.06
N GLU A 227 -19.44 -15.32 -2.04
CA GLU A 227 -20.51 -14.34 -1.88
C GLU A 227 -21.76 -14.82 -2.61
N LEU A 228 -22.87 -14.97 -1.86
CA LEU A 228 -24.19 -15.24 -2.39
C LEU A 228 -25.01 -13.95 -2.34
N LYS A 229 -25.53 -13.53 -3.50
CA LYS A 229 -26.40 -12.35 -3.61
C LYS A 229 -27.84 -12.77 -3.89
N PHE A 230 -28.78 -12.17 -3.16
CA PHE A 230 -30.22 -12.43 -3.30
C PHE A 230 -30.93 -11.16 -3.73
N ASP A 231 -32.16 -11.30 -4.28
CA ASP A 231 -33.04 -10.18 -4.63
C ASP A 231 -33.90 -9.68 -3.45
N ARG A 232 -33.79 -10.34 -2.30
CA ARG A 232 -34.51 -10.06 -1.06
C ARG A 232 -33.61 -10.23 0.17
N PRO A 233 -34.03 -9.77 1.35
CA PRO A 233 -33.27 -9.96 2.58
C PRO A 233 -33.01 -11.45 2.88
N ALA A 234 -31.75 -11.80 3.14
CA ALA A 234 -31.29 -13.18 3.31
C ALA A 234 -31.31 -13.68 4.78
N GLY A 235 -32.01 -13.00 5.69
CA GLY A 235 -32.03 -13.35 7.11
C GLY A 235 -32.55 -14.78 7.37
N GLU A 236 -33.64 -15.20 6.69
CA GLU A 236 -34.18 -16.56 6.80
C GLU A 236 -33.23 -17.60 6.22
N PHE A 237 -32.55 -17.30 5.11
CA PHE A 237 -31.52 -18.14 4.53
C PHE A 237 -30.36 -18.38 5.52
N VAL A 238 -29.87 -17.32 6.17
CA VAL A 238 -28.81 -17.40 7.17
C VAL A 238 -29.25 -18.21 8.40
N ALA A 239 -30.50 -18.04 8.84
CA ALA A 239 -31.06 -18.81 9.97
C ALA A 239 -31.13 -20.31 9.66
N GLU A 240 -31.61 -20.70 8.48
CA GLU A 240 -31.64 -22.11 8.04
C GLU A 240 -30.23 -22.68 7.88
N LEU A 241 -29.30 -21.90 7.27
CA LEU A 241 -27.93 -22.31 7.09
C LEU A 241 -27.19 -22.51 8.41
N SER A 242 -27.46 -21.70 9.43
CA SER A 242 -26.85 -21.80 10.76
C SER A 242 -27.24 -23.11 11.51
N LEU A 243 -28.33 -23.74 11.14
CA LEU A 243 -28.75 -25.01 11.72
C LEU A 243 -28.00 -26.25 11.15
N VAL A 244 -27.44 -26.09 9.94
CA VAL A 244 -26.79 -27.19 9.20
C VAL A 244 -25.26 -27.04 9.18
N ALA A 245 -24.75 -25.85 9.49
CA ALA A 245 -23.41 -25.45 9.14
C ALA A 245 -22.31 -25.96 10.04
N SER A 246 -21.31 -26.61 9.41
CA SER A 246 -19.93 -26.77 9.90
C SER A 246 -18.99 -25.66 9.38
N PHE A 247 -19.50 -24.59 8.75
CA PHE A 247 -18.69 -23.51 8.15
C PHE A 247 -18.88 -22.19 8.87
N HIS A 248 -17.87 -21.33 8.75
CA HIS A 248 -17.96 -19.96 9.24
C HIS A 248 -18.82 -19.12 8.30
N ILE A 249 -19.90 -18.50 8.82
CA ILE A 249 -20.81 -17.65 8.06
C ILE A 249 -20.63 -16.22 8.52
N GLU A 250 -20.26 -15.34 7.58
CA GLU A 250 -20.24 -13.90 7.79
C GLU A 250 -21.42 -13.24 7.05
N PHE A 251 -22.09 -12.33 7.71
CA PHE A 251 -23.23 -11.60 7.16
C PHE A 251 -22.85 -10.16 6.81
N LYS A 252 -22.98 -9.75 5.53
CA LYS A 252 -22.73 -8.39 5.12
C LYS A 252 -23.98 -7.52 5.34
N MET A 253 -23.92 -6.67 6.34
CA MET A 253 -25.08 -5.86 6.81
C MET A 253 -25.51 -4.71 5.89
N SER A 254 -24.78 -4.31 4.84
CA SER A 254 -25.04 -3.09 4.09
C SER A 254 -26.39 -3.05 3.36
N ASN A 255 -26.93 -4.18 2.92
CA ASN A 255 -28.24 -4.29 2.27
C ASN A 255 -29.02 -5.56 2.65
N GLN A 256 -28.55 -6.34 3.62
CA GLN A 256 -29.12 -7.59 4.11
C GLN A 256 -29.36 -8.67 3.03
N SER A 257 -28.90 -8.47 1.80
CA SER A 257 -29.15 -9.36 0.67
C SER A 257 -27.90 -10.08 0.15
N SER A 258 -26.75 -9.86 0.79
CA SER A 258 -25.48 -10.57 0.48
C SER A 258 -25.01 -11.36 1.69
N VAL A 259 -24.69 -12.64 1.47
CA VAL A 259 -24.19 -13.56 2.48
C VAL A 259 -22.82 -14.05 2.04
N PHE A 260 -21.84 -13.96 2.94
CA PHE A 260 -20.51 -14.54 2.75
C PHE A 260 -20.45 -15.89 3.46
N ILE A 261 -19.89 -16.88 2.78
CA ILE A 261 -19.65 -18.22 3.31
C ILE A 261 -18.17 -18.53 3.17
N THR A 262 -17.54 -18.92 4.26
CA THR A 262 -16.15 -19.35 4.28
C THR A 262 -16.09 -20.86 4.42
N VAL A 263 -15.36 -21.53 3.54
CA VAL A 263 -15.18 -22.99 3.49
C VAL A 263 -13.71 -23.31 3.65
N ASP A 264 -13.37 -24.26 4.51
CA ASP A 264 -11.99 -24.71 4.69
C ASP A 264 -11.48 -25.42 3.43
N GLY A 265 -10.27 -25.11 3.03
CA GLY A 265 -9.58 -25.62 1.84
C GLY A 265 -9.38 -24.58 0.76
N ARG A 266 -8.19 -24.62 0.13
CA ARG A 266 -7.90 -23.84 -1.07
C ARG A 266 -8.75 -24.36 -2.22
N ASP A 267 -9.34 -23.43 -2.99
CA ASP A 267 -10.24 -23.76 -4.11
C ASP A 267 -11.40 -24.69 -3.73
N ALA A 268 -11.81 -24.65 -2.45
CA ALA A 268 -12.94 -25.45 -1.97
C ALA A 268 -14.21 -25.05 -2.74
N THR A 269 -14.91 -26.05 -3.25
CA THR A 269 -16.21 -25.83 -3.88
C THR A 269 -17.24 -25.48 -2.82
N ILE A 270 -18.26 -24.71 -3.23
CA ILE A 270 -19.36 -24.42 -2.32
C ILE A 270 -20.05 -25.72 -1.91
N PRO A 271 -20.34 -25.93 -0.61
CA PRO A 271 -21.01 -27.13 -0.16
C PRO A 271 -22.39 -27.30 -0.80
N GLN A 272 -22.76 -28.59 -1.09
CA GLN A 272 -24.02 -28.91 -1.76
C GLN A 272 -25.22 -28.46 -0.94
N ASP A 273 -25.17 -28.62 0.38
CA ASP A 273 -26.22 -28.24 1.32
C ASP A 273 -26.53 -26.71 1.22
N VAL A 274 -25.49 -25.87 1.04
CA VAL A 274 -25.67 -24.45 0.83
C VAL A 274 -26.45 -24.18 -0.45
N LEU A 275 -26.12 -24.88 -1.54
CA LEU A 275 -26.81 -24.74 -2.82
C LEU A 275 -28.26 -25.22 -2.72
N GLU A 276 -28.53 -26.32 -2.02
CA GLU A 276 -29.88 -26.85 -1.79
C GLU A 276 -30.75 -25.88 -0.97
N ILE A 277 -30.19 -25.32 0.11
CA ILE A 277 -30.88 -24.30 0.92
C ILE A 277 -31.14 -23.05 0.10
N ALA A 278 -30.14 -22.55 -0.66
CA ALA A 278 -30.29 -21.39 -1.51
C ALA A 278 -31.35 -21.58 -2.62
N ALA A 279 -31.40 -22.80 -3.21
CA ALA A 279 -32.40 -23.13 -4.21
C ALA A 279 -33.83 -23.15 -3.62
N ARG A 280 -34.01 -23.66 -2.40
CA ARG A 280 -35.29 -23.64 -1.69
C ARG A 280 -35.73 -22.26 -1.27
N PHE A 281 -34.78 -21.45 -0.77
CA PHE A 281 -35.01 -20.07 -0.40
C PHE A 281 -35.42 -19.23 -1.63
N GLY A 282 -34.79 -19.45 -2.80
CA GLY A 282 -35.09 -18.76 -4.04
C GLY A 282 -34.53 -17.32 -4.06
N GLY A 283 -34.68 -16.65 -5.22
CA GLY A 283 -34.23 -15.26 -5.38
C GLY A 283 -32.72 -15.07 -5.40
N MET A 284 -31.94 -16.14 -5.55
CA MET A 284 -30.48 -16.03 -5.71
C MET A 284 -30.15 -15.40 -7.08
N ARG A 285 -29.36 -14.33 -7.07
CA ARG A 285 -28.89 -13.59 -8.27
C ARG A 285 -27.53 -14.06 -8.76
N SER A 286 -26.59 -14.23 -7.82
CA SER A 286 -25.25 -14.71 -8.16
C SER A 286 -24.63 -15.45 -7.00
N ILE A 287 -23.65 -16.27 -7.34
CA ILE A 287 -22.74 -16.98 -6.46
C ILE A 287 -21.35 -16.89 -7.05
N GLU A 288 -20.44 -16.27 -6.31
CA GLU A 288 -19.12 -15.95 -6.82
C GLU A 288 -18.06 -16.22 -5.74
N PRO A 289 -16.91 -16.82 -6.09
CA PRO A 289 -15.78 -16.86 -5.16
C PRO A 289 -15.25 -15.45 -4.99
N VAL A 290 -14.94 -15.06 -3.75
CA VAL A 290 -14.48 -13.73 -3.40
C VAL A 290 -13.16 -13.85 -2.64
N GLN A 291 -12.14 -13.18 -3.13
CA GLN A 291 -10.89 -13.03 -2.37
C GLN A 291 -11.13 -12.18 -1.11
N ARG A 292 -10.47 -12.54 -0.01
CA ARG A 292 -10.51 -11.69 1.19
C ARG A 292 -9.82 -10.37 0.90
N SER A 293 -10.50 -9.28 1.22
CA SER A 293 -9.86 -7.97 1.16
C SER A 293 -8.80 -7.83 2.26
N LEU A 294 -7.75 -7.05 2.00
CA LEU A 294 -6.77 -6.68 3.03
C LEU A 294 -7.45 -6.05 4.25
N GLY A 295 -8.57 -5.33 4.02
CA GLY A 295 -9.39 -4.76 5.10
C GLY A 295 -9.98 -5.80 6.04
N ALA A 296 -10.42 -6.94 5.53
CA ALA A 296 -10.91 -8.04 6.34
C ALA A 296 -9.79 -8.74 7.13
N LEU A 297 -8.59 -8.82 6.54
CA LEU A 297 -7.40 -9.40 7.18
C LEU A 297 -6.84 -8.50 8.28
N LEU A 298 -6.96 -7.18 8.12
CA LEU A 298 -6.45 -6.18 9.07
C LEU A 298 -7.49 -5.70 10.07
N SER A 299 -8.71 -6.29 10.06
CA SER A 299 -9.72 -5.98 11.09
C SER A 299 -9.18 -6.32 12.50
N GLN A 300 -9.61 -5.53 13.49
CA GLN A 300 -9.07 -5.62 14.87
C GLN A 300 -9.16 -7.03 15.48
N ASP A 301 -10.09 -7.85 15.04
CA ASP A 301 -10.25 -9.23 15.51
C ASP A 301 -9.11 -10.16 15.06
N TYR A 302 -8.47 -9.87 13.92
CA TYR A 302 -7.34 -10.65 13.41
C TYR A 302 -6.00 -10.21 14.04
N ILE A 303 -5.81 -8.93 14.24
CA ILE A 303 -4.64 -8.35 14.92
C ILE A 303 -4.66 -8.72 16.41
N SER A 304 -5.83 -8.73 17.05
CA SER A 304 -5.98 -9.07 18.46
C SER A 304 -5.82 -10.57 18.77
N SER A 305 -5.98 -11.46 17.77
CA SER A 305 -5.82 -12.90 17.95
C SER A 305 -4.36 -13.39 18.01
N GLY A 306 -3.39 -12.50 17.83
CA GLY A 306 -1.95 -12.84 17.88
C GLY A 306 -1.47 -13.80 16.78
N ARG A 307 -2.32 -14.09 15.79
CA ARG A 307 -1.93 -14.84 14.59
C ARG A 307 -1.26 -13.89 13.62
N GLY A 308 0.08 -13.78 13.70
CA GLY A 308 0.87 -13.14 12.67
C GLY A 308 0.49 -13.73 11.30
N ILE A 309 0.29 -12.86 10.30
CA ILE A 309 0.12 -13.30 8.91
C ILE A 309 1.53 -13.68 8.44
N THR A 310 1.90 -14.94 8.67
CA THR A 310 3.15 -15.50 8.15
C THR A 310 2.87 -15.97 6.72
N PRO A 311 3.62 -15.52 5.71
CA PRO A 311 3.50 -16.09 4.36
C PRO A 311 3.73 -17.60 4.41
N ALA A 312 2.90 -18.37 3.71
CA ALA A 312 2.90 -19.83 3.70
C ALA A 312 4.27 -20.50 3.40
N ARG A 313 5.21 -19.73 2.89
CA ARG A 313 6.56 -20.20 2.50
C ARG A 313 7.54 -20.39 3.66
N GLU A 314 7.35 -19.74 4.81
CA GLU A 314 8.23 -19.95 5.98
C GLU A 314 7.84 -21.22 6.76
N ALA A 315 6.57 -21.61 6.75
CA ALA A 315 6.11 -22.84 7.40
C ALA A 315 6.67 -24.12 6.74
N GLU A 316 6.94 -24.09 5.42
CA GLU A 316 7.57 -25.23 4.72
C GLU A 316 9.09 -25.36 5.01
N LEU A 317 9.76 -24.25 5.29
CA LEU A 317 11.20 -24.25 5.61
C LEU A 317 11.48 -24.70 7.06
N GLU A 318 10.59 -24.36 8.00
CA GLU A 318 10.70 -24.84 9.39
C GLU A 318 10.39 -26.35 9.52
N SER A 319 9.44 -26.88 8.74
CA SER A 319 9.16 -28.32 8.72
C SER A 319 10.25 -29.17 8.06
N ALA A 320 11.01 -28.60 7.12
CA ALA A 320 12.14 -29.27 6.45
C ALA A 320 13.44 -29.24 7.28
N GLY A 321 13.56 -28.33 8.26
CA GLY A 321 14.74 -28.18 9.12
C GLY A 321 14.74 -29.11 10.35
N GLN A 322 13.63 -29.75 10.70
CA GLN A 322 13.53 -30.64 11.88
C GLN A 322 13.75 -32.13 11.57
N THR A 323 14.12 -32.49 10.35
CA THR A 323 14.42 -33.87 9.95
C THR A 323 15.86 -34.00 9.48
N ARG A 324 16.82 -33.62 10.33
CA ARG A 324 18.21 -34.07 10.23
C ARG A 324 18.87 -34.19 11.60
#